data_710c9a67903c1806f36033a0744f6ec5
#
_entry.id   710c9a67903c1806f36033a0744f6ec5
#
_cell.length_a   1.000
_cell.length_b   1.000
_cell.length_c   1.000
_cell.angle_alpha   90.00
_cell.angle_beta   90.00
_cell.angle_gamma   90.00
#
_symmetry.space_group_name_H-M   'P 1'
#
loop_
_entity.id
_entity.type
_entity.pdbx_description
1 polymer ?
#
loop_
_entity_poly.entity_id
_entity_poly.type
_entity_poly.pdbx_seq_one_letter_code
_entity_poly.pdbx_strand_id
1 'polypeptide(L)'
;MKGTPVKYMMLIGGSEDGWDHLSSEEQDALYARIGGWWGEQSAAGRIVEGHQLQPAATATTVRIARDGGATVTDGPFVEGKEMVGGYAILDVGDLDEALAVASSWPAPDVLEVRPILERG
;
A
#
# COMPACT_ATOMS: atom_id res chain seq x y z
N MET A 1 -25.07 8.34 16.49
CA MET A 1 -24.27 9.31 15.76
C MET A 1 -22.92 8.70 15.37
N LYS A 2 -22.56 8.83 14.14
CA LYS A 2 -21.26 8.39 13.72
C LYS A 2 -20.20 9.31 14.32
N GLY A 3 -19.11 8.72 14.77
CA GLY A 3 -18.01 9.49 15.27
C GLY A 3 -17.22 10.18 14.16
N THR A 4 -16.10 10.74 14.54
CA THR A 4 -15.17 11.35 13.59
C THR A 4 -14.67 10.28 12.61
N PRO A 5 -14.52 10.60 11.32
CA PRO A 5 -13.90 9.66 10.37
C PRO A 5 -12.55 9.18 10.87
N VAL A 6 -12.25 7.93 10.62
CA VAL A 6 -11.02 7.29 11.09
C VAL A 6 -10.09 7.13 9.90
N LYS A 7 -8.81 7.37 10.14
CA LYS A 7 -7.79 7.15 9.11
C LYS A 7 -7.17 5.78 9.27
N TYR A 8 -7.02 5.11 8.15
CA TYR A 8 -6.39 3.80 8.08
C TYR A 8 -5.24 3.86 7.08
N MET A 9 -4.17 3.15 7.41
CA MET A 9 -3.11 2.89 6.43
C MET A 9 -3.46 1.61 5.70
N MET A 10 -3.48 1.67 4.37
CA MET A 10 -3.63 0.49 3.54
C MET A 10 -2.28 0.22 2.88
N LEU A 11 -1.65 -0.87 3.24
CA LEU A 11 -0.39 -1.30 2.62
C LEU A 11 -0.73 -2.28 1.52
N ILE A 12 -0.15 -2.06 0.35
CA ILE A 12 -0.39 -2.90 -0.82
C ILE A 12 0.85 -3.73 -1.04
N GLY A 13 0.74 -5.03 -0.84
CA GLY A 13 1.86 -5.94 -0.97
C GLY A 13 1.54 -7.07 -1.93
N GLY A 14 2.58 -7.67 -2.48
CA GLY A 14 2.43 -8.80 -3.35
C GLY A 14 3.77 -9.25 -3.87
N SER A 15 3.77 -10.31 -4.67
CA SER A 15 4.98 -10.81 -5.28
C SER A 15 5.29 -9.97 -6.52
N GLU A 16 6.48 -9.39 -6.58
CA GLU A 16 6.92 -8.69 -7.79
C GLU A 16 7.00 -9.65 -9.00
N ASP A 17 7.23 -10.93 -8.73
CA ASP A 17 7.27 -11.96 -9.78
C ASP A 17 5.94 -12.09 -10.51
N GLY A 18 4.84 -11.77 -9.87
CA GLY A 18 3.51 -11.81 -10.48
C GLY A 18 3.37 -10.89 -11.68
N TRP A 19 4.12 -9.80 -11.69
CA TRP A 19 4.10 -8.86 -12.80
C TRP A 19 4.95 -9.33 -13.98
N ASP A 20 6.04 -10.03 -13.68
CA ASP A 20 6.97 -10.50 -14.70
C ASP A 20 6.35 -11.54 -15.63
N HIS A 21 5.29 -12.21 -15.17
CA HIS A 21 4.59 -13.22 -15.97
C HIS A 21 3.55 -12.61 -16.90
N LEU A 22 3.26 -11.33 -16.77
CA LEU A 22 2.26 -10.67 -17.60
C LEU A 22 2.88 -10.13 -18.87
N SER A 23 2.12 -10.18 -19.96
CA SER A 23 2.53 -9.51 -21.21
C SER A 23 2.48 -7.99 -20.99
N SER A 24 3.11 -7.25 -21.90
CA SER A 24 3.05 -5.79 -21.86
C SER A 24 1.61 -5.28 -21.92
N GLU A 25 0.78 -5.91 -22.75
CA GLU A 25 -0.63 -5.53 -22.88
C GLU A 25 -1.40 -5.80 -21.57
N GLU A 26 -1.12 -6.94 -20.91
CA GLU A 26 -1.75 -7.28 -19.65
C GLU A 26 -1.31 -6.33 -18.54
N GLN A 27 -0.04 -5.95 -18.51
CA GLN A 27 0.47 -4.96 -17.55
C GLN A 27 -0.21 -3.61 -17.75
N ASP A 28 -0.30 -3.15 -18.99
CA ASP A 28 -0.94 -1.87 -19.31
C ASP A 28 -2.42 -1.87 -18.91
N ALA A 29 -3.11 -2.97 -19.17
CA ALA A 29 -4.52 -3.09 -18.80
C ALA A 29 -4.70 -3.06 -17.27
N LEU A 30 -3.79 -3.71 -16.54
CA LEU A 30 -3.85 -3.73 -15.08
C LEU A 30 -3.54 -2.35 -14.51
N TYR A 31 -2.54 -1.66 -15.04
CA TYR A 31 -2.23 -0.29 -14.64
C TYR A 31 -3.41 0.64 -14.89
N ALA A 32 -4.10 0.46 -16.00
CA ALA A 32 -5.28 1.28 -16.30
C ALA A 32 -6.39 1.06 -15.27
N ARG A 33 -6.62 -0.19 -14.87
CA ARG A 33 -7.62 -0.50 -13.84
C ARG A 33 -7.23 0.07 -12.47
N ILE A 34 -5.95 -0.03 -12.13
CA ILE A 34 -5.45 0.52 -10.88
C ILE A 34 -5.60 2.04 -10.87
N GLY A 35 -5.24 2.69 -11.98
CA GLY A 35 -5.42 4.14 -12.12
C GLY A 35 -6.87 4.57 -12.00
N GLY A 36 -7.78 3.82 -12.60
CA GLY A 36 -9.21 4.07 -12.47
C GLY A 36 -9.70 3.93 -11.04
N TRP A 37 -9.22 2.90 -10.33
CA TRP A 37 -9.55 2.68 -8.93
C TRP A 37 -9.08 3.85 -8.06
N TRP A 38 -7.83 4.31 -8.23
CA TRP A 38 -7.29 5.45 -7.51
C TRP A 38 -8.13 6.71 -7.74
N GLY A 39 -8.48 6.96 -8.99
CA GLY A 39 -9.28 8.12 -9.36
C GLY A 39 -10.67 8.09 -8.72
N GLU A 40 -11.31 6.92 -8.75
CA GLU A 40 -12.63 6.72 -8.19
C GLU A 40 -12.64 6.90 -6.67
N GLN A 41 -11.70 6.29 -5.98
CA GLN A 41 -11.61 6.39 -4.53
C GLN A 41 -11.22 7.79 -4.08
N SER A 42 -10.35 8.46 -4.82
CA SER A 42 -9.94 9.83 -4.51
C SER A 42 -11.11 10.79 -4.73
N ALA A 43 -11.86 10.63 -5.80
CA ALA A 43 -13.03 11.47 -6.08
C ALA A 43 -14.11 11.30 -5.02
N ALA A 44 -14.23 10.10 -4.45
CA ALA A 44 -15.20 9.82 -3.39
C ALA A 44 -14.71 10.31 -2.01
N GLY A 45 -13.49 10.84 -1.91
CA GLY A 45 -12.93 11.32 -0.66
C GLY A 45 -12.43 10.23 0.28
N ARG A 46 -12.32 8.98 -0.19
CA ARG A 46 -11.88 7.86 0.65
C ARG A 46 -10.36 7.75 0.74
N ILE A 47 -9.65 8.26 -0.26
CA ILE A 47 -8.18 8.30 -0.24
C ILE A 47 -7.73 9.73 -0.01
N VAL A 48 -6.96 9.93 1.05
CA VAL A 48 -6.35 11.23 1.37
C VAL A 48 -5.04 11.38 0.62
N GLU A 49 -4.27 10.31 0.58
CA GLU A 49 -2.93 10.29 0.03
C GLU A 49 -2.54 8.86 -0.28
N GLY A 50 -1.69 8.66 -1.27
CA GLY A 50 -1.15 7.35 -1.56
C GLY A 50 -0.16 7.40 -2.70
N HIS A 51 0.73 6.42 -2.74
CA HIS A 51 1.76 6.33 -3.76
C HIS A 51 2.13 4.89 -4.05
N GLN A 52 2.47 4.64 -5.30
CA GLN A 52 3.15 3.41 -5.68
C GLN A 52 4.64 3.60 -5.42
N LEU A 53 5.30 2.55 -4.94
CA LEU A 53 6.74 2.58 -4.70
C LEU A 53 7.47 1.96 -5.88
N GLN A 54 8.74 2.34 -6.04
CA GLN A 54 9.60 1.67 -7.01
C GLN A 54 9.92 0.26 -6.53
N PRO A 55 10.45 -0.61 -7.41
CA PRO A 55 10.71 -2.00 -7.05
C PRO A 55 11.58 -2.14 -5.80
N ALA A 56 11.40 -3.24 -5.08
CA ALA A 56 12.10 -3.51 -3.83
C ALA A 56 13.62 -3.47 -3.97
N ALA A 57 14.14 -3.78 -5.16
CA ALA A 57 15.58 -3.72 -5.43
C ALA A 57 16.16 -2.30 -5.26
N THR A 58 15.33 -1.26 -5.33
CA THR A 58 15.77 0.13 -5.14
C THR A 58 15.80 0.52 -3.67
N ALA A 59 15.37 -0.36 -2.77
CA ALA A 59 15.29 -0.04 -1.34
C ALA A 59 16.66 0.01 -0.69
N THR A 60 16.73 0.80 0.37
CA THR A 60 17.88 0.85 1.26
C THR A 60 17.36 0.71 2.68
N THR A 61 17.99 -0.13 3.47
CA THR A 61 17.54 -0.41 4.84
C THR A 61 18.57 0.13 5.84
N VAL A 62 18.05 0.80 6.86
CA VAL A 62 18.87 1.27 7.99
C VAL A 62 18.41 0.52 9.23
N ARG A 63 19.33 -0.16 9.90
CA ARG A 63 19.06 -0.84 11.17
C ARG A 63 19.77 -0.09 12.28
N ILE A 64 19.01 0.24 13.30
CA ILE A 64 19.54 1.00 14.43
C ILE A 64 19.60 0.05 15.64
N ALA A 65 20.82 -0.10 16.18
CA ALA A 65 21.03 -0.92 17.36
C ALA A 65 20.60 -0.20 18.64
N ARG A 66 20.52 -0.93 19.74
CA ARG A 66 20.09 -0.36 21.01
C ARG A 66 21.00 0.75 21.50
N ASP A 67 22.30 0.69 21.13
CA ASP A 67 23.28 1.72 21.50
C ASP A 67 23.22 2.95 20.59
N GLY A 68 22.32 2.94 19.59
CA GLY A 68 22.16 4.03 18.64
C GLY A 68 23.00 3.91 17.38
N GLY A 69 23.82 2.88 17.25
CA GLY A 69 24.60 2.66 16.04
C GLY A 69 23.71 2.25 14.88
N ALA A 70 24.01 2.75 13.69
CA ALA A 70 23.21 2.47 12.51
C ALA A 70 23.97 1.65 11.49
N THR A 71 23.31 0.67 10.88
CA THR A 71 23.86 -0.13 9.79
C THR A 71 22.99 0.08 8.56
N VAL A 72 23.61 0.39 7.43
CA VAL A 72 22.92 0.64 6.17
C VAL A 72 23.21 -0.51 5.20
N THR A 73 22.16 -1.09 4.64
CA THR A 73 22.30 -2.17 3.66
C THR A 73 21.39 -1.93 2.47
N ASP A 74 21.78 -2.40 1.30
CA ASP A 74 20.94 -2.36 0.12
C ASP A 74 19.81 -3.40 0.24
N GLY A 75 18.66 -3.07 -0.29
CA GLY A 75 17.51 -3.95 -0.31
C GLY A 75 16.51 -3.69 0.81
N PRO A 76 15.35 -4.34 0.76
CA PRO A 76 14.30 -4.14 1.75
C PRO A 76 14.64 -4.82 3.08
N PHE A 77 14.09 -4.27 4.18
CA PHE A 77 14.36 -4.85 5.50
C PHE A 77 13.67 -6.20 5.69
N VAL A 78 12.60 -6.45 4.96
CA VAL A 78 11.91 -7.73 4.96
C VAL A 78 12.19 -8.42 3.64
N GLU A 79 12.82 -9.59 3.70
CA GLU A 79 13.05 -10.42 2.53
C GLU A 79 11.95 -11.47 2.48
N GLY A 80 11.31 -11.59 1.35
CA GLY A 80 10.22 -12.52 1.19
C GLY A 80 9.59 -12.42 -0.18
N LYS A 81 8.60 -13.26 -0.42
CA LYS A 81 7.89 -13.27 -1.69
C LYS A 81 6.93 -12.10 -1.84
N GLU A 82 6.47 -11.56 -0.72
CA GLU A 82 5.51 -10.46 -0.73
C GLU A 82 6.19 -9.21 -0.18
N MET A 83 6.24 -8.19 -1.02
CA MET A 83 6.88 -6.93 -0.72
C MET A 83 5.85 -5.80 -0.78
N VAL A 84 6.02 -4.78 0.05
CA VAL A 84 5.16 -3.61 -0.01
C VAL A 84 5.50 -2.83 -1.28
N GLY A 85 4.53 -2.71 -2.17
CA GLY A 85 4.69 -2.00 -3.44
C GLY A 85 3.97 -0.66 -3.49
N GLY A 86 3.22 -0.33 -2.44
CA GLY A 86 2.49 0.93 -2.39
C GLY A 86 1.72 1.08 -1.11
N TYR A 87 1.13 2.25 -0.92
CA TYR A 87 0.30 2.51 0.24
C TYR A 87 -0.75 3.56 -0.07
N ALA A 88 -1.80 3.58 0.74
CA ALA A 88 -2.81 4.62 0.72
C ALA A 88 -3.24 4.96 2.14
N ILE A 89 -3.52 6.22 2.39
CA ILE A 89 -4.16 6.64 3.62
C ILE A 89 -5.64 6.82 3.34
N LEU A 90 -6.47 6.06 4.03
CA LEU A 90 -7.92 6.06 3.86
C LEU A 90 -8.58 6.91 4.93
N ASP A 91 -9.56 7.70 4.53
CA ASP A 91 -10.39 8.48 5.43
C ASP A 91 -11.82 7.94 5.31
N VAL A 92 -12.21 7.12 6.26
CA VAL A 92 -13.46 6.36 6.20
C VAL A 92 -14.17 6.39 7.55
N GLY A 93 -15.41 5.92 7.58
CA GLY A 93 -16.23 5.95 8.79
C GLY A 93 -15.86 4.89 9.80
N ASP A 94 -15.43 3.71 9.34
CA ASP A 94 -15.13 2.57 10.23
C ASP A 94 -14.31 1.53 9.49
N LEU A 95 -13.97 0.44 10.19
CA LEU A 95 -13.19 -0.64 9.61
C LEU A 95 -13.92 -1.33 8.46
N ASP A 96 -15.23 -1.50 8.56
CA ASP A 96 -15.99 -2.15 7.49
C ASP A 96 -15.87 -1.37 6.17
N GLU A 97 -15.93 -0.06 6.24
CA GLU A 97 -15.74 0.78 5.05
C GLU A 97 -14.31 0.67 4.52
N ALA A 98 -13.31 0.66 5.42
CA ALA A 98 -11.91 0.48 5.01
C ALA A 98 -11.72 -0.86 4.30
N LEU A 99 -12.33 -1.93 4.82
CA LEU A 99 -12.24 -3.25 4.21
C LEU A 99 -12.96 -3.30 2.87
N ALA A 100 -14.07 -2.58 2.72
CA ALA A 100 -14.76 -2.50 1.44
C ALA A 100 -13.88 -1.81 0.39
N VAL A 101 -13.19 -0.75 0.77
CA VAL A 101 -12.26 -0.06 -0.12
C VAL A 101 -11.12 -1.01 -0.52
N ALA A 102 -10.50 -1.66 0.46
CA ALA A 102 -9.39 -2.58 0.20
C ALA A 102 -9.82 -3.75 -0.68
N SER A 103 -11.01 -4.30 -0.43
CA SER A 103 -11.53 -5.44 -1.19
C SER A 103 -11.83 -5.11 -2.65
N SER A 104 -11.98 -3.84 -2.97
CA SER A 104 -12.22 -3.39 -4.34
C SER A 104 -10.93 -3.19 -5.14
N TRP A 105 -9.77 -3.43 -4.54
CA TRP A 105 -8.47 -3.32 -5.23
C TRP A 105 -8.46 -4.27 -6.44
N PRO A 106 -8.11 -3.76 -7.65
CA PRO A 106 -8.32 -4.52 -8.89
C PRO A 106 -7.20 -5.48 -9.28
N ALA A 107 -6.27 -5.76 -8.41
CA ALA A 107 -5.14 -6.63 -8.71
C ALA A 107 -5.03 -7.75 -7.68
N PRO A 108 -4.40 -8.89 -8.03
CA PRO A 108 -4.29 -10.03 -7.11
C PRO A 108 -3.14 -9.84 -6.11
N ASP A 109 -3.30 -8.90 -5.22
CA ASP A 109 -2.32 -8.56 -4.21
C ASP A 109 -2.82 -8.90 -2.81
N VAL A 110 -1.96 -8.68 -1.81
CA VAL A 110 -2.31 -8.80 -0.40
C VAL A 110 -2.34 -7.39 0.18
N LEU A 111 -3.41 -7.04 0.85
CA LEU A 111 -3.55 -5.71 1.43
C LEU A 111 -3.67 -5.81 2.94
N GLU A 112 -2.88 -4.99 3.63
CA GLU A 112 -2.98 -4.88 5.08
C GLU A 112 -3.63 -3.53 5.41
N VAL A 113 -4.66 -3.56 6.25
CA VAL A 113 -5.38 -2.36 6.68
C VAL A 113 -5.19 -2.20 8.18
N ARG A 114 -4.67 -1.04 8.60
CA ARG A 114 -4.36 -0.81 10.01
C ARG A 114 -4.76 0.62 10.39
N PRO A 115 -5.48 0.80 11.51
CA PRO A 115 -5.83 2.15 11.94
C PRO A 115 -4.58 2.96 12.26
N ILE A 116 -4.61 4.22 11.86
CA ILE A 116 -3.51 5.13 12.17
C ILE A 116 -3.71 5.64 13.59
N LEU A 117 -2.64 5.61 14.36
CA LEU A 117 -2.67 6.11 15.73
C LEU A 117 -2.81 7.63 15.71
N GLU A 118 -3.93 8.11 16.21
CA GLU A 118 -4.17 9.53 16.35
C GLU A 118 -3.64 9.99 17.68
N ARG A 119 -2.85 11.06 17.66
CA ARG A 119 -2.31 11.66 18.88
C ARG A 119 -2.85 13.08 18.98
N GLY A 120 -3.50 13.36 20.03
CA GLY A 120 -4.09 14.62 20.08
C GLY A 120 -4.58 15.11 21.31
#